data_023b2b1ba3ac2eedbb468b8b6950a642
#
_entry.id   023b2b1ba3ac2eedbb468b8b6950a642
#
_cell.length_a   1.000
_cell.length_b   1.000
_cell.length_c   1.000
_cell.angle_alpha   90.00
_cell.angle_beta   90.00
_cell.angle_gamma   90.00
#
_symmetry.space_group_name_H-M   'P 1'
#
loop_
_entity.id
_entity.type
_entity.pdbx_description
1 polymer ?
#
loop_
_entity_poly.entity_id
_entity_poly.type
_entity_poly.pdbx_seq_one_letter_code
_entity_poly.pdbx_strand_id
1 'polypeptide(L)'
;IGSAPQYENSWQYAQLDDDTRLLSVSRGLAEECYVTRGSLHSVEQLTIHADRLDEITLLNAEGEITQQWRLNGAITNADAQDRWMLTVPVSYPADGTAMTTLRKSAANIRLGEYIADATAESIARYGLDTPRIVMRLHQAAGTIGAVGTTGSYATTDYPDSTITLVIGEQESDLVDYVLYNGGIYRCSTLLLRGVMNADWQETITRYPVLTALGNLASLSRETADGVDTWVITRTEQVAENNELVTDGEGNQVYDIALTKNGESADYTAFSAAYNQLMMVTMSGRLPDDWTAADAPHTVWTFTDVDGTVHTVALTRYDAMHDAVAVDGVALFYLIQGGFSLGI
;
A
#
# COMPACT_ATOMS: atom_id res chain seq x y z
N ILE A 1 16.17 34.02 -33.50
CA ILE A 1 14.92 33.74 -34.23
C ILE A 1 13.86 34.72 -33.72
N GLY A 2 13.13 35.37 -34.64
CA GLY A 2 12.11 36.36 -34.35
C GLY A 2 10.67 35.84 -34.49
N SER A 3 9.71 36.74 -34.50
CA SER A 3 8.30 36.42 -34.65
C SER A 3 7.94 35.90 -36.06
N ALA A 4 6.82 35.18 -36.15
CA ALA A 4 6.23 34.83 -37.46
C ALA A 4 5.64 36.05 -38.18
N PRO A 5 5.59 36.05 -39.53
CA PRO A 5 4.88 37.05 -40.28
C PRO A 5 3.38 37.11 -39.91
N GLN A 6 2.79 38.30 -39.97
CA GLN A 6 1.44 38.59 -39.48
C GLN A 6 0.32 37.74 -40.15
N TYR A 7 0.57 37.19 -41.31
CA TYR A 7 -0.45 36.48 -42.11
C TYR A 7 -0.07 35.06 -42.54
N GLU A 8 1.11 34.55 -42.08
CA GLU A 8 1.56 33.23 -42.49
C GLU A 8 2.33 32.55 -41.34
N ASN A 9 1.83 31.43 -40.86
CA ASN A 9 2.40 30.71 -39.72
C ASN A 9 3.45 29.64 -40.12
N SER A 10 3.75 29.50 -41.42
CA SER A 10 4.71 28.49 -41.90
C SER A 10 6.18 28.95 -41.85
N TRP A 11 6.42 30.23 -41.59
CA TRP A 11 7.74 30.84 -41.57
C TRP A 11 7.98 31.67 -40.33
N GLN A 12 9.26 31.81 -39.94
CA GLN A 12 9.72 32.75 -38.92
C GLN A 12 10.90 33.55 -39.44
N TYR A 13 11.07 34.79 -38.91
CA TYR A 13 12.26 35.57 -39.20
C TYR A 13 13.43 35.10 -38.37
N ALA A 14 14.62 35.07 -38.96
CA ALA A 14 15.88 34.75 -38.32
C ALA A 14 16.97 35.71 -38.74
N GLN A 15 17.93 35.97 -37.88
CA GLN A 15 19.13 36.74 -38.16
C GLN A 15 20.33 35.99 -37.62
N LEU A 16 21.39 35.88 -38.40
CA LEU A 16 22.67 35.35 -37.98
C LEU A 16 23.43 36.44 -37.22
N ASP A 17 24.22 36.07 -36.24
CA ASP A 17 24.85 36.94 -35.27
C ASP A 17 25.63 38.11 -35.89
N ASP A 18 26.35 37.88 -37.00
CA ASP A 18 27.16 38.89 -37.70
C ASP A 18 26.56 39.34 -39.04
N ASP A 19 25.29 39.05 -39.30
CA ASP A 19 24.63 39.37 -40.56
C ASP A 19 23.48 40.37 -40.32
N THR A 20 23.45 41.45 -41.10
CA THR A 20 22.40 42.45 -41.04
C THR A 20 21.13 42.05 -41.82
N ARG A 21 21.18 40.93 -42.57
CA ARG A 21 20.05 40.43 -43.36
C ARG A 21 19.04 39.73 -42.50
N LEU A 22 17.80 40.03 -42.73
CA LEU A 22 16.70 39.28 -42.15
C LEU A 22 16.41 38.09 -43.07
N LEU A 23 16.49 36.88 -42.54
CA LEU A 23 16.21 35.64 -43.26
C LEU A 23 14.81 35.15 -42.88
N SER A 24 14.20 34.40 -43.78
CA SER A 24 12.97 33.65 -43.52
C SER A 24 13.33 32.18 -43.43
N VAL A 25 12.99 31.56 -42.31
CA VAL A 25 13.22 30.11 -42.03
C VAL A 25 11.90 29.40 -41.86
N SER A 26 11.81 28.14 -42.25
CA SER A 26 10.59 27.36 -42.02
C SER A 26 10.33 27.26 -40.51
N ARG A 27 9.05 27.24 -40.15
CA ARG A 27 8.64 27.11 -38.76
C ARG A 27 9.20 25.80 -38.13
N GLY A 28 9.20 24.68 -38.88
CA GLY A 28 9.77 23.43 -38.39
C GLY A 28 11.27 23.55 -38.05
N LEU A 29 12.06 24.21 -38.94
CA LEU A 29 13.48 24.44 -38.66
C LEU A 29 13.66 25.42 -37.48
N ALA A 30 12.82 26.44 -37.36
CA ALA A 30 12.87 27.34 -36.23
C ALA A 30 12.54 26.63 -34.90
N GLU A 31 11.52 25.76 -34.91
CA GLU A 31 11.14 24.94 -33.73
C GLU A 31 12.25 23.96 -33.33
N GLU A 32 12.93 23.34 -34.27
CA GLU A 32 14.12 22.50 -34.02
C GLU A 32 15.28 23.28 -33.38
N CYS A 33 15.39 24.58 -33.68
CA CYS A 33 16.43 25.47 -33.09
C CYS A 33 16.02 25.99 -31.70
N TYR A 34 14.77 25.88 -31.28
CA TYR A 34 14.33 26.26 -29.93
C TYR A 34 14.71 25.17 -28.93
N VAL A 35 15.98 25.16 -28.56
CA VAL A 35 16.50 24.23 -27.57
C VAL A 35 16.40 24.89 -26.19
N THR A 36 15.50 24.42 -25.37
CA THR A 36 15.42 24.82 -23.96
C THR A 36 16.39 23.97 -23.13
N ARG A 37 16.82 24.48 -21.97
CA ARG A 37 17.60 23.67 -21.03
C ARG A 37 16.87 22.38 -20.66
N GLY A 38 15.55 22.43 -20.51
CA GLY A 38 14.70 21.27 -20.24
C GLY A 38 14.72 20.24 -21.36
N SER A 39 14.76 20.68 -22.64
CA SER A 39 14.80 19.74 -23.78
C SER A 39 16.18 19.05 -23.97
N LEU A 40 17.24 19.65 -23.42
CA LEU A 40 18.60 19.08 -23.42
C LEU A 40 18.88 18.22 -22.19
N HIS A 41 18.08 18.35 -21.14
CA HIS A 41 18.23 17.56 -19.93
C HIS A 41 17.51 16.23 -20.09
N SER A 42 18.20 15.12 -19.88
CA SER A 42 17.53 13.82 -19.82
C SER A 42 16.61 13.77 -18.62
N VAL A 43 15.35 13.40 -18.84
CA VAL A 43 14.41 13.19 -17.73
C VAL A 43 14.92 12.00 -16.91
N GLU A 44 15.15 12.24 -15.63
CA GLU A 44 15.55 11.18 -14.72
C GLU A 44 14.40 10.18 -14.56
N GLN A 45 14.69 8.90 -14.79
CA GLN A 45 13.68 7.86 -14.71
C GLN A 45 13.50 7.42 -13.27
N LEU A 46 12.29 7.57 -12.76
CA LEU A 46 11.90 6.94 -11.50
C LEU A 46 11.74 5.43 -11.71
N THR A 47 12.54 4.66 -10.99
CA THR A 47 12.45 3.20 -11.00
C THR A 47 11.75 2.74 -9.73
N ILE A 48 10.43 2.66 -9.77
CA ILE A 48 9.60 2.22 -8.66
C ILE A 48 8.97 0.87 -9.03
N HIS A 49 9.31 -0.15 -8.27
CA HIS A 49 8.78 -1.50 -8.44
C HIS A 49 7.74 -1.78 -7.36
N ALA A 50 6.48 -1.92 -7.73
CA ALA A 50 5.38 -2.15 -6.79
C ALA A 50 5.66 -3.32 -5.82
N ASP A 51 6.25 -4.40 -6.31
CA ASP A 51 6.49 -5.62 -5.52
C ASP A 51 7.66 -5.47 -4.54
N ARG A 52 8.49 -4.45 -4.70
CA ARG A 52 9.62 -4.15 -3.81
C ARG A 52 9.29 -3.05 -2.79
N LEU A 53 8.19 -2.33 -2.99
CA LEU A 53 7.73 -1.34 -2.01
C LEU A 53 7.38 -2.05 -0.71
N ASP A 54 8.02 -1.68 0.37
CA ASP A 54 7.80 -2.16 1.73
C ASP A 54 7.45 -1.05 2.73
N GLU A 55 7.60 0.23 2.32
CA GLU A 55 7.08 1.37 3.06
C GLU A 55 6.62 2.49 2.11
N ILE A 56 5.47 3.08 2.44
CA ILE A 56 4.93 4.29 1.81
C ILE A 56 4.63 5.28 2.93
N THR A 57 5.25 6.46 2.89
CA THR A 57 5.10 7.49 3.91
C THR A 57 4.72 8.82 3.27
N LEU A 58 3.68 9.46 3.79
CA LEU A 58 3.24 10.80 3.43
C LEU A 58 3.51 11.76 4.58
N LEU A 59 4.11 12.92 4.27
CA LEU A 59 4.43 13.95 5.25
C LEU A 59 3.78 15.28 4.81
N ASN A 60 3.42 16.11 5.80
CA ASN A 60 2.97 17.48 5.58
C ASN A 60 4.14 18.44 5.30
N ALA A 61 3.84 19.73 5.15
CA ALA A 61 4.83 20.78 4.91
C ALA A 61 5.86 20.93 6.04
N GLU A 62 5.46 20.64 7.27
CA GLU A 62 6.29 20.71 8.47
C GLU A 62 7.22 19.48 8.61
N GLY A 63 7.04 18.48 7.73
CA GLY A 63 7.80 17.23 7.75
C GLY A 63 7.27 16.20 8.75
N GLU A 64 6.07 16.40 9.26
CA GLU A 64 5.41 15.44 10.14
C GLU A 64 4.74 14.34 9.30
N ILE A 65 4.84 13.10 9.75
CA ILE A 65 4.20 11.97 9.08
C ILE A 65 2.69 12.04 9.31
N THR A 66 1.95 12.15 8.23
CA THR A 66 0.47 12.15 8.25
C THR A 66 -0.11 10.77 8.03
N GLN A 67 0.53 9.99 7.17
CA GLN A 67 0.14 8.59 6.90
C GLN A 67 1.38 7.75 6.63
N GLN A 68 1.40 6.53 7.15
CA GLN A 68 2.48 5.59 6.88
C GLN A 68 1.95 4.16 6.82
N TRP A 69 2.29 3.45 5.76
CA TRP A 69 2.06 2.02 5.59
C TRP A 69 3.39 1.29 5.51
N ARG A 70 3.49 0.20 6.23
CA ARG A 70 4.70 -0.65 6.23
C ARG A 70 4.34 -2.11 6.04
N LEU A 71 5.21 -2.79 5.30
CA LEU A 71 5.16 -4.25 5.23
C LEU A 71 5.56 -4.82 6.59
N ASN A 72 4.75 -5.73 7.12
CA ASN A 72 5.11 -6.47 8.33
C ASN A 72 6.15 -7.56 7.96
N GLY A 73 7.42 -7.28 8.24
CA GLY A 73 8.53 -8.16 7.90
C GLY A 73 8.54 -9.50 8.66
N ALA A 74 7.78 -9.61 9.76
CA ALA A 74 7.61 -10.86 10.48
C ALA A 74 6.69 -11.85 9.75
N ILE A 75 5.81 -11.34 8.88
CA ILE A 75 4.83 -12.13 8.13
C ILE A 75 5.42 -12.55 6.79
N THR A 76 5.72 -13.81 6.63
CA THR A 76 6.25 -14.39 5.38
C THR A 76 5.16 -14.78 4.39
N ASN A 77 3.95 -15.08 4.88
CA ASN A 77 2.81 -15.42 4.01
C ASN A 77 2.33 -14.17 3.25
N ALA A 78 2.37 -14.26 1.91
CA ALA A 78 1.97 -13.17 1.03
C ALA A 78 0.48 -12.80 1.13
N ASP A 79 -0.35 -13.75 1.51
CA ASP A 79 -1.82 -13.63 1.56
C ASP A 79 -2.32 -13.33 2.99
N ALA A 80 -1.43 -13.15 3.96
CA ALA A 80 -1.81 -12.80 5.33
C ALA A 80 -2.49 -11.43 5.37
N GLN A 81 -3.58 -11.32 6.13
CA GLN A 81 -4.40 -10.11 6.22
C GLN A 81 -3.67 -8.94 6.89
N ASP A 82 -2.70 -9.24 7.74
CA ASP A 82 -1.86 -8.26 8.46
C ASP A 82 -0.46 -8.09 7.86
N ARG A 83 -0.26 -8.56 6.61
CA ARG A 83 1.00 -8.41 5.90
C ARG A 83 1.41 -6.95 5.72
N TRP A 84 0.44 -6.06 5.56
CA TRP A 84 0.64 -4.62 5.54
C TRP A 84 -0.04 -3.99 6.73
N MET A 85 0.67 -3.07 7.38
CA MET A 85 0.17 -2.31 8.52
C MET A 85 0.14 -0.84 8.20
N LEU A 86 -0.97 -0.18 8.46
CA LEU A 86 -0.99 1.26 8.71
C LEU A 86 -0.30 1.48 10.07
N THR A 87 0.69 2.38 10.13
CA THR A 87 1.42 2.68 11.37
C THR A 87 1.17 4.11 11.87
N VAL A 88 0.75 5.00 10.97
CA VAL A 88 0.34 6.38 11.27
C VAL A 88 -0.91 6.68 10.44
N PRO A 89 -1.98 7.27 11.04
CA PRO A 89 -2.09 7.83 12.39
C PRO A 89 -2.37 6.79 13.48
N VAL A 90 -2.68 5.57 13.14
CA VAL A 90 -2.98 4.48 14.07
C VAL A 90 -2.36 3.18 13.58
N SER A 91 -1.93 2.33 14.49
CA SER A 91 -1.43 1.00 14.12
C SER A 91 -2.61 0.07 13.88
N TYR A 92 -2.82 -0.34 12.61
CA TYR A 92 -3.95 -1.19 12.22
C TYR A 92 -3.63 -1.97 10.93
N PRO A 93 -4.11 -3.21 10.77
CA PRO A 93 -3.91 -3.98 9.54
C PRO A 93 -4.49 -3.27 8.32
N ALA A 94 -3.70 -3.23 7.25
CA ALA A 94 -4.14 -2.64 6.00
C ALA A 94 -4.79 -3.68 5.08
N ASP A 95 -5.77 -3.26 4.28
CA ASP A 95 -6.42 -4.11 3.28
C ASP A 95 -5.46 -4.44 2.13
N GLY A 96 -5.28 -5.72 1.83
CA GLY A 96 -4.33 -6.20 0.82
C GLY A 96 -4.64 -5.70 -0.59
N THR A 97 -5.93 -5.54 -0.94
CA THR A 97 -6.37 -5.03 -2.24
C THR A 97 -6.09 -3.53 -2.35
N ALA A 98 -6.42 -2.77 -1.31
CA ALA A 98 -6.13 -1.35 -1.24
C ALA A 98 -4.62 -1.08 -1.30
N MET A 99 -3.81 -1.85 -0.57
CA MET A 99 -2.35 -1.75 -0.61
C MET A 99 -1.76 -2.12 -1.97
N THR A 100 -2.31 -3.13 -2.64
CA THR A 100 -1.92 -3.47 -4.01
C THR A 100 -2.19 -2.31 -4.97
N THR A 101 -3.34 -1.66 -4.83
CA THR A 101 -3.72 -0.48 -5.63
C THR A 101 -2.80 0.70 -5.35
N LEU A 102 -2.51 0.99 -4.09
CA LEU A 102 -1.63 2.08 -3.66
C LEU A 102 -0.21 1.88 -4.19
N ARG A 103 0.36 0.68 -4.05
CA ARG A 103 1.70 0.32 -4.57
C ARG A 103 1.77 0.44 -6.10
N LYS A 104 0.76 -0.02 -6.82
CA LYS A 104 0.67 0.14 -8.29
C LYS A 104 0.58 1.61 -8.69
N SER A 105 -0.18 2.41 -7.95
CA SER A 105 -0.26 3.85 -8.18
C SER A 105 1.10 4.52 -7.99
N ALA A 106 1.83 4.19 -6.93
CA ALA A 106 3.20 4.67 -6.71
C ALA A 106 4.14 4.26 -7.86
N ALA A 107 4.09 2.99 -8.31
CA ALA A 107 4.91 2.49 -9.40
C ALA A 107 4.59 3.11 -10.77
N ASN A 108 3.45 3.77 -10.91
CA ASN A 108 3.05 4.47 -12.14
C ASN A 108 3.50 5.93 -12.19
N ILE A 109 4.07 6.47 -11.11
CA ILE A 109 4.57 7.86 -11.11
C ILE A 109 5.71 7.98 -12.11
N ARG A 110 5.66 9.02 -12.95
CA ARG A 110 6.68 9.37 -13.93
C ARG A 110 6.94 10.86 -13.86
N LEU A 111 8.22 11.22 -13.87
CA LEU A 111 8.62 12.60 -14.06
C LEU A 111 8.43 12.99 -15.51
N GLY A 112 7.96 14.21 -15.73
CA GLY A 112 7.86 14.81 -17.05
C GLY A 112 9.05 15.72 -17.34
N GLU A 113 8.79 16.90 -17.91
CA GLU A 113 9.83 17.84 -18.32
C GLU A 113 10.65 18.34 -17.11
N TYR A 114 11.96 18.35 -17.26
CA TYR A 114 12.88 19.03 -16.34
C TYR A 114 12.74 20.55 -16.51
N ILE A 115 12.61 21.27 -15.39
CA ILE A 115 12.37 22.71 -15.38
C ILE A 115 13.60 23.50 -14.91
N ALA A 116 14.22 23.09 -13.81
CA ALA A 116 15.34 23.80 -13.20
C ALA A 116 16.12 22.91 -12.22
N ASP A 117 17.34 23.32 -11.92
CA ASP A 117 18.07 22.81 -10.75
C ASP A 117 17.41 23.34 -9.46
N ALA A 118 17.49 22.54 -8.40
CA ALA A 118 17.01 22.91 -7.07
C ALA A 118 17.95 23.91 -6.40
N THR A 119 17.77 25.19 -6.69
CA THR A 119 18.39 26.30 -5.98
C THR A 119 17.42 26.89 -4.97
N ALA A 120 17.88 27.68 -4.01
CA ALA A 120 16.99 28.35 -3.05
C ALA A 120 15.91 29.20 -3.76
N GLU A 121 16.27 29.84 -4.88
CA GLU A 121 15.36 30.66 -5.68
C GLU A 121 14.31 29.78 -6.41
N SER A 122 14.73 28.73 -7.06
CA SER A 122 13.82 27.84 -7.79
C SER A 122 12.92 27.05 -6.84
N ILE A 123 13.44 26.59 -5.69
CA ILE A 123 12.66 25.93 -4.64
C ILE A 123 11.53 26.84 -4.16
N ALA A 124 11.83 28.08 -3.80
CA ALA A 124 10.81 29.05 -3.37
C ALA A 124 9.84 29.41 -4.50
N ARG A 125 10.34 29.56 -5.74
CA ARG A 125 9.52 29.90 -6.91
C ARG A 125 8.43 28.86 -7.24
N TYR A 126 8.69 27.59 -6.97
CA TYR A 126 7.77 26.48 -7.29
C TYR A 126 7.08 25.92 -6.03
N GLY A 127 7.14 26.64 -4.89
CA GLY A 127 6.48 26.26 -3.63
C GLY A 127 6.99 24.96 -3.03
N LEU A 128 8.27 24.64 -3.26
CA LEU A 128 8.91 23.42 -2.77
C LEU A 128 9.57 23.60 -1.41
N ASP A 129 9.68 24.83 -0.90
CA ASP A 129 10.06 25.18 0.47
C ASP A 129 8.91 25.02 1.45
N THR A 130 7.68 25.11 0.96
CA THR A 130 6.43 24.85 1.69
C THR A 130 5.59 23.84 0.90
N PRO A 131 6.04 22.59 0.77
CA PRO A 131 5.43 21.61 -0.10
C PRO A 131 4.02 21.26 0.38
N ARG A 132 3.13 20.95 -0.56
CA ARG A 132 1.80 20.44 -0.23
C ARG A 132 1.88 19.07 0.42
N ILE A 133 2.83 18.25 -0.01
CA ILE A 133 3.09 16.92 0.51
C ILE A 133 4.50 16.46 0.16
N VAL A 134 5.10 15.68 1.04
CA VAL A 134 6.32 14.93 0.76
C VAL A 134 6.00 13.45 0.77
N MET A 135 6.34 12.77 -0.31
CA MET A 135 6.13 11.33 -0.46
C MET A 135 7.47 10.61 -0.36
N ARG A 136 7.58 9.67 0.57
CA ARG A 136 8.73 8.76 0.68
C ARG A 136 8.28 7.34 0.36
N LEU A 137 8.99 6.72 -0.58
CA LEU A 137 8.72 5.37 -1.07
C LEU A 137 9.98 4.55 -0.82
N HIS A 138 9.94 3.65 0.13
CA HIS A 138 11.05 2.74 0.39
C HIS A 138 10.85 1.43 -0.38
N GLN A 139 11.93 0.94 -0.98
CA GLN A 139 11.98 -0.30 -1.73
C GLN A 139 13.05 -1.20 -1.14
N ALA A 140 12.68 -2.35 -0.64
CA ALA A 140 13.62 -3.34 -0.16
C ALA A 140 14.55 -3.84 -1.28
N ALA A 141 15.76 -4.25 -0.94
CA ALA A 141 16.64 -4.95 -1.85
C ALA A 141 15.95 -6.21 -2.40
N GLY A 142 16.20 -6.53 -3.66
CA GLY A 142 15.59 -7.73 -4.26
C GLY A 142 15.96 -7.90 -5.73
N THR A 143 15.63 -9.08 -6.23
CA THR A 143 15.90 -9.48 -7.63
C THR A 143 14.59 -9.51 -8.40
N ILE A 144 14.55 -8.85 -9.54
CA ILE A 144 13.39 -8.89 -10.45
C ILE A 144 13.80 -9.66 -11.71
N GLY A 145 12.98 -10.68 -12.01
CA GLY A 145 13.12 -11.44 -13.25
C GLY A 145 12.28 -10.85 -14.38
N ALA A 146 12.83 -10.81 -15.56
CA ALA A 146 12.12 -10.43 -16.78
C ALA A 146 12.36 -11.45 -17.88
N VAL A 147 11.31 -11.79 -18.62
CA VAL A 147 11.43 -12.59 -19.84
C VAL A 147 11.74 -11.63 -20.97
N GLY A 148 12.92 -11.76 -21.57
CA GLY A 148 13.30 -10.97 -22.73
C GLY A 148 12.48 -11.33 -23.98
N THR A 149 12.49 -10.46 -24.99
CA THR A 149 11.77 -10.63 -26.26
C THR A 149 12.15 -11.91 -27.03
N THR A 150 13.29 -12.50 -26.70
CA THR A 150 13.79 -13.77 -27.27
C THR A 150 13.45 -14.99 -26.41
N GLY A 151 12.64 -14.83 -25.35
CA GLY A 151 12.32 -15.90 -24.41
C GLY A 151 13.43 -16.20 -23.39
N SER A 152 14.53 -15.44 -23.39
CA SER A 152 15.58 -15.54 -22.36
C SER A 152 15.08 -14.95 -21.03
N TYR A 153 15.31 -15.66 -19.94
CA TYR A 153 15.04 -15.16 -18.60
C TYR A 153 16.26 -14.42 -18.07
N ALA A 154 16.11 -13.15 -17.76
CA ALA A 154 17.15 -12.33 -17.16
C ALA A 154 16.69 -11.81 -15.79
N THR A 155 17.59 -11.78 -14.84
CA THR A 155 17.36 -11.21 -13.50
C THR A 155 18.18 -9.94 -13.33
N THR A 156 17.60 -8.96 -12.65
CA THR A 156 18.29 -7.72 -12.27
C THR A 156 18.19 -7.56 -10.78
N ASP A 157 19.33 -7.39 -10.12
CA ASP A 157 19.40 -7.11 -8.68
C ASP A 157 19.27 -5.61 -8.45
N TYR A 158 18.40 -5.25 -7.53
CA TYR A 158 18.17 -3.88 -7.12
C TYR A 158 18.58 -3.73 -5.65
N PRO A 159 19.35 -2.68 -5.32
CA PRO A 159 19.67 -2.38 -3.93
C PRO A 159 18.47 -1.85 -3.19
N ASP A 160 18.58 -1.81 -1.87
CA ASP A 160 17.71 -1.06 -1.00
C ASP A 160 17.72 0.42 -1.38
N SER A 161 16.57 1.06 -1.43
CA SER A 161 16.48 2.44 -1.90
C SER A 161 15.25 3.18 -1.37
N THR A 162 15.41 4.48 -1.15
CA THR A 162 14.30 5.38 -0.80
C THR A 162 14.19 6.47 -1.84
N ILE A 163 13.01 6.59 -2.43
CA ILE A 163 12.64 7.68 -3.34
C ILE A 163 11.87 8.72 -2.54
N THR A 164 12.33 9.96 -2.57
CA THR A 164 11.65 11.09 -1.95
C THR A 164 11.22 12.07 -3.04
N LEU A 165 9.92 12.30 -3.13
CA LEU A 165 9.31 13.28 -4.01
C LEU A 165 8.73 14.41 -3.16
N VAL A 166 9.19 15.64 -3.38
CA VAL A 166 8.64 16.84 -2.74
C VAL A 166 7.70 17.50 -3.74
N ILE A 167 6.42 17.56 -3.43
CA ILE A 167 5.38 18.07 -4.32
C ILE A 167 5.02 19.49 -3.90
N GLY A 168 5.36 20.45 -4.76
CA GLY A 168 5.15 21.87 -4.55
C GLY A 168 3.82 22.39 -5.07
N GLU A 169 3.83 23.60 -5.62
CA GLU A 169 2.65 24.22 -6.22
C GLU A 169 2.21 23.50 -7.50
N GLN A 170 0.96 23.70 -7.86
CA GLN A 170 0.41 23.27 -9.14
C GLN A 170 0.67 24.35 -10.20
N GLU A 171 1.20 23.95 -11.35
CA GLU A 171 1.22 24.82 -12.52
C GLU A 171 -0.20 24.95 -13.11
N SER A 172 -0.98 23.88 -13.03
CA SER A 172 -2.38 23.77 -13.47
C SER A 172 -3.07 22.59 -12.79
N ASP A 173 -4.36 22.41 -13.00
CA ASP A 173 -5.12 21.25 -12.46
C ASP A 173 -4.55 19.87 -12.89
N LEU A 174 -3.70 19.86 -13.92
CA LEU A 174 -3.16 18.64 -14.52
C LEU A 174 -1.66 18.44 -14.26
N VAL A 175 -0.95 19.47 -13.76
CA VAL A 175 0.51 19.47 -13.64
C VAL A 175 0.94 20.02 -12.29
N ASP A 176 1.75 19.25 -11.59
CA ASP A 176 2.42 19.62 -10.35
C ASP A 176 3.92 19.81 -10.56
N TYR A 177 4.55 20.70 -9.79
CA TYR A 177 5.99 20.77 -9.68
C TYR A 177 6.48 19.77 -8.63
N VAL A 178 7.48 18.98 -9.01
CA VAL A 178 8.06 17.93 -8.17
C VAL A 178 9.57 18.09 -8.10
N LEU A 179 10.11 18.13 -6.89
CA LEU A 179 11.55 18.06 -6.65
C LEU A 179 11.96 16.58 -6.44
N TYR A 180 12.95 16.17 -7.20
CA TYR A 180 13.60 14.87 -7.09
C TYR A 180 15.08 14.96 -7.45
N ASN A 181 15.97 14.38 -6.66
CA ASN A 181 17.44 14.33 -6.89
C ASN A 181 18.07 15.67 -7.29
N GLY A 182 17.64 16.77 -6.70
CA GLY A 182 18.19 18.09 -6.98
C GLY A 182 17.68 18.72 -8.29
N GLY A 183 16.75 18.09 -9.00
CA GLY A 183 16.06 18.62 -10.17
C GLY A 183 14.59 18.91 -9.87
N ILE A 184 14.03 19.93 -10.49
CA ILE A 184 12.62 20.27 -10.46
C ILE A 184 11.99 19.85 -11.80
N TYR A 185 10.89 19.12 -11.71
CA TYR A 185 10.23 18.50 -12.84
C TYR A 185 8.75 18.86 -12.86
N ARG A 186 8.14 18.88 -14.03
CA ARG A 186 6.70 18.73 -14.19
C ARG A 186 6.29 17.29 -13.97
N CYS A 187 5.20 17.06 -13.28
CA CYS A 187 4.61 15.74 -13.14
C CYS A 187 3.10 15.83 -13.36
N SER A 188 2.53 14.82 -14.00
CA SER A 188 1.08 14.76 -14.15
C SER A 188 0.41 14.57 -12.80
N THR A 189 -0.49 15.48 -12.42
CA THR A 189 -1.31 15.40 -11.20
C THR A 189 -2.06 14.08 -11.12
N LEU A 190 -2.53 13.56 -12.26
CA LEU A 190 -3.26 12.29 -12.31
C LEU A 190 -2.41 11.11 -11.81
N LEU A 191 -1.09 11.10 -12.13
CA LEU A 191 -0.18 10.03 -11.68
C LEU A 191 0.16 10.15 -10.19
N LEU A 192 0.16 11.36 -9.65
CA LEU A 192 0.45 11.60 -8.22
C LEU A 192 -0.77 11.34 -7.32
N ARG A 193 -1.99 11.63 -7.80
CA ARG A 193 -3.23 11.58 -7.02
C ARG A 193 -3.47 10.22 -6.36
N GLY A 194 -3.11 9.12 -7.03
CA GLY A 194 -3.33 7.78 -6.50
C GLY A 194 -2.59 7.50 -5.18
N VAL A 195 -1.55 8.29 -4.86
CA VAL A 195 -0.82 8.20 -3.60
C VAL A 195 -1.05 9.45 -2.75
N MET A 196 -0.98 10.65 -3.33
CA MET A 196 -1.17 11.91 -2.59
C MET A 196 -2.51 12.00 -1.87
N ASN A 197 -3.57 11.51 -2.52
CA ASN A 197 -4.95 11.55 -1.99
C ASN A 197 -5.34 10.23 -1.33
N ALA A 198 -4.38 9.37 -0.99
CA ALA A 198 -4.68 8.16 -0.25
C ALA A 198 -5.34 8.54 1.08
N ASP A 199 -6.50 7.96 1.34
CA ASP A 199 -7.17 8.07 2.63
C ASP A 199 -6.88 6.78 3.40
N TRP A 200 -6.17 6.90 4.52
CA TRP A 200 -5.83 5.75 5.35
C TRP A 200 -7.07 4.94 5.78
N GLN A 201 -8.21 5.60 5.93
CA GLN A 201 -9.47 4.98 6.33
C GLN A 201 -10.03 4.00 5.30
N GLU A 202 -9.70 4.25 4.02
CA GLU A 202 -10.07 3.38 2.92
C GLU A 202 -9.04 2.27 2.65
N THR A 203 -7.87 2.36 3.33
CA THR A 203 -6.78 1.39 3.15
C THR A 203 -6.68 0.36 4.26
N ILE A 204 -7.49 0.45 5.31
CA ILE A 204 -7.48 -0.50 6.43
C ILE A 204 -8.50 -1.61 6.23
N THR A 205 -8.20 -2.80 6.78
CA THR A 205 -9.09 -3.94 6.65
C THR A 205 -10.39 -3.74 7.45
N ARG A 206 -11.48 -4.23 6.89
CA ARG A 206 -12.78 -4.34 7.57
C ARG A 206 -13.07 -5.76 8.04
N TYR A 207 -12.12 -6.67 7.92
CA TYR A 207 -12.24 -8.03 8.41
C TYR A 207 -11.62 -8.11 9.81
N PRO A 208 -12.41 -8.47 10.85
CA PRO A 208 -11.88 -8.59 12.21
C PRO A 208 -11.00 -9.82 12.40
N VAL A 209 -11.19 -10.88 11.60
CA VAL A 209 -10.41 -12.11 11.69
C VAL A 209 -9.21 -12.00 10.76
N LEU A 210 -8.00 -11.96 11.33
CA LEU A 210 -6.74 -11.85 10.60
C LEU A 210 -6.10 -13.22 10.30
N THR A 211 -6.41 -14.22 11.12
CA THR A 211 -5.85 -15.58 11.04
C THR A 211 -6.61 -16.43 10.02
N ALA A 212 -5.90 -16.96 9.03
CA ALA A 212 -6.47 -17.96 8.13
C ALA A 212 -6.62 -19.31 8.85
N LEU A 213 -7.68 -20.10 8.52
CA LEU A 213 -7.92 -21.41 9.14
C LEU A 213 -6.69 -22.35 9.05
N GLY A 214 -5.97 -22.30 7.92
CA GLY A 214 -4.76 -23.10 7.73
C GLY A 214 -3.64 -22.79 8.73
N ASN A 215 -3.59 -21.57 9.24
CA ASN A 215 -2.59 -21.11 10.20
C ASN A 215 -3.08 -21.18 11.65
N LEU A 216 -4.38 -21.35 11.88
CA LEU A 216 -4.95 -21.34 13.23
C LEU A 216 -4.51 -22.57 14.03
N ALA A 217 -3.81 -22.36 15.16
CA ALA A 217 -3.48 -23.40 16.14
C ALA A 217 -4.56 -23.50 17.22
N SER A 218 -5.03 -22.38 17.73
CA SER A 218 -6.13 -22.35 18.70
C SER A 218 -7.01 -21.11 18.57
N LEU A 219 -8.25 -21.27 19.00
CA LEU A 219 -9.23 -20.20 19.15
C LEU A 219 -9.81 -20.26 20.55
N SER A 220 -9.88 -19.12 21.25
CA SER A 220 -10.67 -19.03 22.47
C SER A 220 -11.70 -17.92 22.38
N ARG A 221 -12.81 -18.12 23.09
CA ARG A 221 -13.88 -17.14 23.27
C ARG A 221 -14.17 -16.99 24.75
N GLU A 222 -13.87 -15.84 25.29
CA GLU A 222 -14.16 -15.47 26.67
C GLU A 222 -15.43 -14.61 26.71
N THR A 223 -16.36 -14.96 27.60
CA THR A 223 -17.59 -14.25 27.91
C THR A 223 -17.81 -14.23 29.42
N ALA A 224 -18.86 -13.55 29.87
CA ALA A 224 -19.26 -13.58 31.29
C ALA A 224 -19.61 -15.00 31.79
N ASP A 225 -20.02 -15.90 30.90
CA ASP A 225 -20.42 -17.27 31.23
C ASP A 225 -19.23 -18.25 31.29
N GLY A 226 -18.06 -17.85 30.84
CA GLY A 226 -16.85 -18.67 30.84
C GLY A 226 -16.02 -18.56 29.56
N VAL A 227 -15.08 -19.52 29.41
CA VAL A 227 -14.17 -19.57 28.26
C VAL A 227 -14.40 -20.88 27.51
N ASP A 228 -14.68 -20.74 26.19
CA ASP A 228 -14.60 -21.87 25.25
C ASP A 228 -13.23 -21.83 24.55
N THR A 229 -12.60 -22.98 24.42
CA THR A 229 -11.31 -23.10 23.71
C THR A 229 -11.34 -24.24 22.72
N TRP A 230 -11.00 -23.93 21.47
CA TRP A 230 -10.80 -24.90 20.38
C TRP A 230 -9.31 -25.00 20.10
N VAL A 231 -8.78 -26.23 20.02
CA VAL A 231 -7.38 -26.50 19.69
C VAL A 231 -7.30 -27.42 18.49
N ILE A 232 -6.55 -27.00 17.48
CA ILE A 232 -6.32 -27.75 16.24
C ILE A 232 -4.95 -28.41 16.33
N THR A 233 -4.90 -29.73 16.33
CA THR A 233 -3.68 -30.50 16.25
C THR A 233 -3.48 -31.03 14.85
N ARG A 234 -2.31 -30.76 14.25
CA ARG A 234 -1.91 -31.25 12.94
C ARG A 234 -0.79 -32.26 13.10
N THR A 235 -1.02 -33.50 12.65
CA THR A 235 -0.01 -34.55 12.66
C THR A 235 0.37 -34.85 11.22
N GLU A 236 1.64 -34.83 10.89
CA GLU A 236 2.15 -35.14 9.55
C GLU A 236 1.76 -36.57 9.17
N GLN A 237 1.19 -36.74 7.99
CA GLN A 237 0.98 -38.06 7.43
C GLN A 237 2.31 -38.60 6.90
N VAL A 238 2.63 -39.80 7.33
CA VAL A 238 3.85 -40.53 6.94
C VAL A 238 3.44 -41.84 6.24
N ALA A 239 3.98 -42.04 5.04
CA ALA A 239 3.76 -43.28 4.28
C ALA A 239 4.51 -44.46 4.94
N GLU A 240 4.19 -45.69 4.51
CA GLU A 240 4.83 -46.93 5.02
C GLU A 240 6.35 -46.96 4.86
N ASN A 241 6.89 -46.22 3.89
CA ASN A 241 8.34 -46.04 3.65
C ASN A 241 9.01 -44.93 4.49
N ASN A 242 8.31 -44.35 5.48
CA ASN A 242 8.73 -43.23 6.28
C ASN A 242 8.91 -41.89 5.51
N GLU A 243 8.39 -41.78 4.30
CA GLU A 243 8.38 -40.47 3.61
C GLU A 243 7.11 -39.69 3.98
N LEU A 244 7.22 -38.37 3.98
CA LEU A 244 6.10 -37.47 4.20
C LEU A 244 5.11 -37.58 3.02
N VAL A 245 3.83 -37.70 3.33
CA VAL A 245 2.78 -37.70 2.30
C VAL A 245 2.55 -36.29 1.81
N THR A 246 2.62 -36.11 0.50
CA THR A 246 2.31 -34.84 -0.16
C THR A 246 1.09 -34.97 -1.05
N ASP A 247 0.34 -33.88 -1.23
CA ASP A 247 -0.76 -33.81 -2.19
C ASP A 247 -0.26 -33.74 -3.65
N GLY A 248 -1.19 -33.63 -4.62
CA GLY A 248 -0.83 -33.52 -6.04
C GLY A 248 -0.08 -32.24 -6.43
N GLU A 249 0.00 -31.26 -5.54
CA GLU A 249 0.70 -29.99 -5.70
C GLU A 249 2.05 -29.97 -4.94
N GLY A 250 2.35 -31.04 -4.19
CA GLY A 250 3.58 -31.19 -3.42
C GLY A 250 3.52 -30.61 -2.00
N ASN A 251 2.32 -30.20 -1.52
CA ASN A 251 2.15 -29.73 -0.16
C ASN A 251 2.05 -30.90 0.82
N GLN A 252 2.60 -30.73 2.02
CA GLN A 252 2.51 -31.71 3.11
C GLN A 252 1.06 -31.95 3.50
N VAL A 253 0.67 -33.23 3.63
CA VAL A 253 -0.65 -33.64 4.12
C VAL A 253 -0.61 -33.90 5.61
N TYR A 254 -1.65 -33.46 6.32
CA TYR A 254 -1.79 -33.61 7.78
C TYR A 254 -3.07 -34.33 8.15
N ASP A 255 -2.98 -35.14 9.20
CA ASP A 255 -4.15 -35.57 9.95
C ASP A 255 -4.52 -34.42 10.92
N ILE A 256 -5.78 -33.98 10.85
CA ILE A 256 -6.27 -32.87 11.64
C ILE A 256 -7.22 -33.36 12.72
N ALA A 257 -6.92 -33.07 13.98
CA ALA A 257 -7.80 -33.29 15.11
C ALA A 257 -8.21 -31.96 15.73
N LEU A 258 -9.47 -31.86 16.16
CA LEU A 258 -10.01 -30.72 16.88
C LEU A 258 -10.46 -31.16 18.26
N THR A 259 -10.15 -30.36 19.28
CA THR A 259 -10.76 -30.46 20.59
C THR A 259 -11.49 -29.16 20.96
N LYS A 260 -12.60 -29.25 21.67
CA LYS A 260 -13.30 -28.14 22.34
C LYS A 260 -13.26 -28.38 23.86
N ASN A 261 -12.65 -27.48 24.60
CA ASN A 261 -12.48 -27.58 26.06
C ASN A 261 -11.83 -28.92 26.49
N GLY A 262 -10.93 -29.46 25.65
CA GLY A 262 -10.23 -30.74 25.87
C GLY A 262 -11.00 -31.98 25.40
N GLU A 263 -12.24 -31.88 24.97
CA GLU A 263 -13.02 -32.98 24.40
C GLU A 263 -12.94 -32.98 22.86
N SER A 264 -12.96 -34.16 22.24
CA SER A 264 -12.94 -34.32 20.78
C SER A 264 -14.14 -33.61 20.14
N ALA A 265 -13.91 -32.86 19.08
CA ALA A 265 -14.93 -32.08 18.39
C ALA A 265 -14.88 -32.33 16.86
N ASP A 266 -15.97 -32.00 16.16
CA ASP A 266 -16.07 -32.14 14.72
C ASP A 266 -15.35 -31.00 14.00
N TYR A 267 -14.19 -31.32 13.39
CA TYR A 267 -13.41 -30.36 12.63
C TYR A 267 -14.14 -29.86 11.38
N THR A 268 -14.97 -30.69 10.73
CA THR A 268 -15.71 -30.31 9.52
C THR A 268 -16.73 -29.20 9.84
N ALA A 269 -17.49 -29.40 10.92
CA ALA A 269 -18.44 -28.38 11.39
C ALA A 269 -17.72 -27.08 11.84
N PHE A 270 -16.61 -27.23 12.57
CA PHE A 270 -15.80 -26.09 13.01
C PHE A 270 -15.23 -25.31 11.81
N SER A 271 -14.63 -25.98 10.83
CA SER A 271 -14.02 -25.32 9.68
C SER A 271 -15.07 -24.56 8.85
N ALA A 272 -16.27 -25.13 8.68
CA ALA A 272 -17.37 -24.44 8.01
C ALA A 272 -17.80 -23.17 8.76
N ALA A 273 -17.95 -23.25 10.09
CA ALA A 273 -18.32 -22.11 10.93
C ALA A 273 -17.20 -21.05 10.98
N TYR A 274 -15.94 -21.47 11.07
CA TYR A 274 -14.80 -20.57 11.07
C TYR A 274 -14.66 -19.81 9.74
N ASN A 275 -14.85 -20.49 8.61
CA ASN A 275 -14.85 -19.83 7.30
C ASN A 275 -15.95 -18.77 7.19
N GLN A 276 -17.12 -19.00 7.80
CA GLN A 276 -18.16 -17.96 7.88
C GLN A 276 -17.73 -16.79 8.78
N LEU A 277 -17.06 -17.08 9.91
CA LEU A 277 -16.53 -16.06 10.80
C LEU A 277 -15.48 -15.17 10.10
N MET A 278 -14.62 -15.76 9.27
CA MET A 278 -13.63 -15.01 8.47
C MET A 278 -14.28 -14.09 7.43
N MET A 279 -15.50 -14.38 6.98
CA MET A 279 -16.23 -13.54 6.02
C MET A 279 -16.98 -12.38 6.67
N VAL A 280 -17.01 -12.31 8.00
CA VAL A 280 -17.64 -11.19 8.71
C VAL A 280 -16.90 -9.90 8.40
N THR A 281 -17.65 -8.89 8.01
CA THR A 281 -17.15 -7.53 7.78
C THR A 281 -17.73 -6.54 8.76
N MET A 282 -16.91 -5.65 9.25
CA MET A 282 -17.35 -4.55 10.10
C MET A 282 -18.16 -3.53 9.29
N SER A 283 -19.31 -3.11 9.82
CA SER A 283 -20.35 -2.41 9.04
C SER A 283 -20.10 -0.92 8.91
N GLY A 284 -19.68 -0.25 9.98
CA GLY A 284 -19.52 1.19 10.00
C GLY A 284 -18.39 1.63 10.93
N ARG A 285 -18.01 2.90 10.82
CA ARG A 285 -16.91 3.47 11.56
C ARG A 285 -17.41 4.08 12.88
N LEU A 286 -16.63 3.92 13.93
CA LEU A 286 -16.80 4.63 15.18
C LEU A 286 -16.38 6.10 15.04
N PRO A 287 -16.97 7.04 15.81
CA PRO A 287 -16.46 8.40 15.92
C PRO A 287 -14.99 8.42 16.38
N ASP A 288 -14.21 9.39 15.92
CA ASP A 288 -12.77 9.47 16.23
C ASP A 288 -12.49 9.67 17.73
N ASP A 289 -13.43 10.24 18.46
CA ASP A 289 -13.39 10.47 19.91
C ASP A 289 -14.08 9.36 20.72
N TRP A 290 -14.54 8.30 20.07
CA TRP A 290 -15.23 7.22 20.76
C TRP A 290 -14.28 6.48 21.72
N THR A 291 -14.76 6.26 22.92
CA THR A 291 -14.10 5.44 23.93
C THR A 291 -15.11 4.48 24.56
N ALA A 292 -14.66 3.25 24.84
CA ALA A 292 -15.51 2.26 25.49
C ALA A 292 -15.91 2.72 26.89
N ALA A 293 -17.23 2.70 27.18
CA ALA A 293 -17.73 2.98 28.52
C ALA A 293 -17.59 1.78 29.46
N ASP A 294 -17.64 0.56 28.88
CA ASP A 294 -17.62 -0.70 29.61
C ASP A 294 -16.49 -1.60 29.11
N ALA A 295 -16.14 -2.62 29.89
CA ALA A 295 -15.25 -3.69 29.43
C ALA A 295 -15.91 -4.51 28.29
N PRO A 296 -15.10 -5.15 27.43
CA PRO A 296 -15.64 -6.06 26.42
C PRO A 296 -16.50 -7.17 27.05
N HIS A 297 -17.66 -7.42 26.47
CA HIS A 297 -18.52 -8.53 26.89
C HIS A 297 -18.13 -9.87 26.25
N THR A 298 -17.33 -9.83 25.17
CA THR A 298 -16.79 -11.01 24.49
C THR A 298 -15.40 -10.69 23.97
N VAL A 299 -14.45 -11.59 24.24
CA VAL A 299 -13.10 -11.51 23.68
C VAL A 299 -12.79 -12.82 22.96
N TRP A 300 -12.40 -12.70 21.70
CA TRP A 300 -11.89 -13.79 20.91
C TRP A 300 -10.37 -13.68 20.82
N THR A 301 -9.67 -14.81 21.01
CA THR A 301 -8.22 -14.88 20.87
C THR A 301 -7.89 -15.96 19.85
N PHE A 302 -7.22 -15.57 18.79
CA PHE A 302 -6.72 -16.43 17.71
C PHE A 302 -5.23 -16.61 17.91
N THR A 303 -4.76 -17.84 17.97
CA THR A 303 -3.32 -18.14 18.04
C THR A 303 -2.92 -18.93 16.82
N ASP A 304 -1.95 -18.42 16.09
CA ASP A 304 -1.42 -19.05 14.89
C ASP A 304 -0.41 -20.15 15.21
N VAL A 305 -0.10 -20.98 14.24
CA VAL A 305 0.89 -22.07 14.38
C VAL A 305 2.30 -21.58 14.65
N ASP A 306 2.62 -20.33 14.29
CA ASP A 306 3.90 -19.68 14.60
C ASP A 306 3.92 -18.97 15.97
N GLY A 307 2.79 -18.99 16.68
CA GLY A 307 2.62 -18.37 18.00
C GLY A 307 2.16 -16.92 17.94
N THR A 308 1.91 -16.34 16.77
CA THR A 308 1.29 -15.01 16.66
C THR A 308 -0.11 -15.03 17.27
N VAL A 309 -0.47 -13.99 18.00
CA VAL A 309 -1.77 -13.89 18.68
C VAL A 309 -2.49 -12.65 18.20
N HIS A 310 -3.73 -12.85 17.74
CA HIS A 310 -4.67 -11.79 17.40
C HIS A 310 -5.88 -11.81 18.30
N THR A 311 -6.41 -10.65 18.63
CA THR A 311 -7.58 -10.50 19.49
C THR A 311 -8.68 -9.72 18.80
N VAL A 312 -9.93 -10.16 19.02
CA VAL A 312 -11.13 -9.41 18.62
C VAL A 312 -12.01 -9.24 19.86
N ALA A 313 -12.13 -8.02 20.34
CA ALA A 313 -12.93 -7.69 21.50
C ALA A 313 -14.21 -6.94 21.08
N LEU A 314 -15.35 -7.37 21.62
CA LEU A 314 -16.66 -6.79 21.38
C LEU A 314 -17.13 -6.02 22.59
N THR A 315 -17.40 -4.72 22.42
CA THR A 315 -17.92 -3.83 23.48
C THR A 315 -19.18 -3.17 22.99
N ARG A 316 -20.17 -3.02 23.88
CA ARG A 316 -21.42 -2.36 23.52
C ARG A 316 -21.17 -0.94 22.99
N TYR A 317 -21.61 -0.66 21.76
CA TYR A 317 -21.58 0.67 21.16
C TYR A 317 -22.93 1.39 21.32
N ASP A 318 -24.01 0.74 20.89
CA ASP A 318 -25.36 1.22 21.04
C ASP A 318 -26.36 0.07 21.25
N ALA A 319 -27.66 0.33 21.13
CA ALA A 319 -28.70 -0.68 21.33
C ALA A 319 -28.66 -1.84 20.31
N MET A 320 -28.00 -1.66 19.15
CA MET A 320 -28.01 -2.61 18.04
C MET A 320 -26.61 -3.05 17.61
N HIS A 321 -25.57 -2.34 18.04
CA HIS A 321 -24.22 -2.53 17.55
C HIS A 321 -23.20 -2.76 18.66
N ASP A 322 -22.19 -3.53 18.35
CA ASP A 322 -20.99 -3.69 19.16
C ASP A 322 -19.80 -3.04 18.44
N ALA A 323 -19.03 -2.23 19.17
CA ALA A 323 -17.73 -1.78 18.73
C ALA A 323 -16.76 -2.96 18.70
N VAL A 324 -15.93 -3.02 17.67
CA VAL A 324 -14.98 -4.10 17.44
C VAL A 324 -13.56 -3.56 17.60
N ALA A 325 -12.84 -4.08 18.58
CA ALA A 325 -11.41 -3.82 18.71
C ALA A 325 -10.63 -5.01 18.16
N VAL A 326 -9.81 -4.77 17.15
CA VAL A 326 -8.85 -5.72 16.62
C VAL A 326 -7.48 -5.37 17.20
N ASP A 327 -6.86 -6.32 17.89
CA ASP A 327 -5.59 -6.13 18.61
C ASP A 327 -5.56 -4.89 19.50
N GLY A 328 -6.71 -4.63 20.17
CA GLY A 328 -6.89 -3.52 21.09
C GLY A 328 -7.26 -2.19 20.44
N VAL A 329 -7.35 -2.10 19.12
CA VAL A 329 -7.71 -0.87 18.39
C VAL A 329 -9.14 -0.97 17.87
N ALA A 330 -10.03 -0.08 18.34
CA ALA A 330 -11.44 0.00 17.95
C ALA A 330 -11.64 1.14 16.95
N LEU A 331 -11.93 0.81 15.71
CA LEU A 331 -12.21 1.78 14.64
C LEU A 331 -13.61 1.58 14.02
N PHE A 332 -14.17 0.41 14.19
CA PHE A 332 -15.40 0.00 13.53
C PHE A 332 -16.38 -0.65 14.50
N TYR A 333 -17.63 -0.78 14.06
CA TYR A 333 -18.68 -1.51 14.75
C TYR A 333 -19.32 -2.53 13.81
N LEU A 334 -20.06 -3.48 14.40
CA LEU A 334 -20.90 -4.44 13.68
C LEU A 334 -22.24 -4.64 14.42
N ILE A 335 -23.20 -5.27 13.74
CA ILE A 335 -24.48 -5.62 14.34
C ILE A 335 -24.25 -6.66 15.43
N GLN A 336 -24.93 -6.50 16.58
CA GLN A 336 -24.87 -7.44 17.70
C GLN A 336 -25.18 -8.87 17.25
N GLY A 337 -24.38 -9.82 17.76
CA GLY A 337 -24.49 -11.23 17.36
C GLY A 337 -23.98 -11.54 15.96
N GLY A 338 -23.55 -10.54 15.18
CA GLY A 338 -22.97 -10.74 13.84
C GLY A 338 -21.59 -11.38 13.85
N PHE A 339 -20.91 -11.44 15.00
CA PHE A 339 -19.63 -12.09 15.17
C PHE A 339 -19.76 -13.27 16.13
N SER A 340 -20.06 -14.43 15.60
CA SER A 340 -20.26 -15.68 16.37
C SER A 340 -19.87 -16.90 15.56
N LEU A 341 -19.38 -17.95 16.23
CA LEU A 341 -18.98 -19.19 15.57
C LEU A 341 -20.17 -20.12 15.23
N GLY A 342 -21.33 -19.92 15.87
CA GLY A 342 -22.57 -20.66 15.56
C GLY A 342 -22.58 -22.16 15.91
N ILE A 343 -21.57 -22.67 16.68
CA ILE A 343 -21.43 -24.08 17.10
C ILE A 343 -21.20 -24.21 18.60
#